data_88d14616d1a1764ccfea4af9575def5a
#
_entry.id   88d14616d1a1764ccfea4af9575def5a
#
_cell.length_a   1.000
_cell.length_b   1.000
_cell.length_c   1.000
_cell.angle_alpha   90.00
_cell.angle_beta   90.00
_cell.angle_gamma   90.00
#
_symmetry.space_group_name_H-M   'P 1'
#
loop_
_entity.id
_entity.type
_entity.pdbx_description
1 polymer ?
#
loop_
_entity_poly.entity_id
_entity_poly.type
_entity_poly.pdbx_seq_one_letter_code
_entity_poly.pdbx_strand_id
1 'polypeptide(L)'
;KKGDKLIRLKSGDIIAPFSGVLGYTGLTEDILVSNNIFIITLDDNSEIYSDIKIPESYSASIKKGLPVEVKLSSYKDKVFSGEVDFVSSRINADTRSLLSRIKVNNSNQELISGSLLEVSIKFNLRNSLSVPDTSVMIEGDKSYVYKINGSNIANKTEVKTGLRSNRNIEIIS
;
A
#
# COMPACT_ATOMS: atom_id res chain seq x y z
N LYS A 1 19.70 16.01 13.56
CA LYS A 1 20.47 15.00 12.82
C LYS A 1 21.09 14.00 13.79
N LYS A 2 21.57 12.85 13.29
CA LYS A 2 22.35 11.92 14.12
C LYS A 2 23.55 12.65 14.75
N GLY A 3 23.75 12.49 16.05
CA GLY A 3 24.83 13.13 16.82
C GLY A 3 24.50 14.51 17.38
N ASP A 4 23.37 15.10 16.99
CA ASP A 4 22.95 16.38 17.55
C ASP A 4 22.54 16.21 19.01
N LYS A 5 22.89 17.21 19.83
CA LYS A 5 22.43 17.29 21.23
C LYS A 5 20.93 17.63 21.26
N LEU A 6 20.15 16.79 21.89
CA LEU A 6 18.71 16.96 22.01
C LEU A 6 18.35 17.66 23.32
N ILE A 7 18.91 17.21 24.43
CA ILE A 7 18.59 17.70 25.76
C ILE A 7 19.86 17.71 26.62
N ARG A 8 20.00 18.72 27.42
CA ARG A 8 21.05 18.81 28.44
C ARG A 8 20.47 18.42 29.81
N LEU A 9 21.07 17.41 30.42
CA LEU A 9 20.77 17.03 31.81
C LEU A 9 21.97 17.32 32.72
N LYS A 10 21.76 17.38 34.01
CA LYS A 10 22.87 17.50 35.00
C LYS A 10 23.78 16.28 34.96
N SER A 11 23.26 15.13 34.60
CA SER A 11 23.99 13.85 34.48
C SER A 11 24.70 13.64 33.14
N GLY A 12 24.47 14.50 32.14
CA GLY A 12 25.05 14.40 30.81
C GLY A 12 24.05 14.78 29.69
N ASP A 13 24.51 14.87 28.50
CA ASP A 13 23.70 15.25 27.33
C ASP A 13 23.04 14.03 26.66
N ILE A 14 21.80 14.15 26.28
CA ILE A 14 21.10 13.19 25.41
C ILE A 14 21.38 13.58 23.96
N ILE A 15 21.96 12.66 23.21
CA ILE A 15 22.38 12.84 21.81
C ILE A 15 21.45 12.03 20.92
N ALA A 16 21.12 12.55 19.71
CA ALA A 16 20.33 11.85 18.72
C ALA A 16 21.05 10.58 18.20
N PRO A 17 20.52 9.38 18.44
CA PRO A 17 21.12 8.12 17.95
C PRO A 17 21.00 7.95 16.43
N PHE A 18 20.00 8.59 15.82
CA PHE A 18 19.76 8.63 14.38
C PHE A 18 19.19 9.99 13.97
N SER A 19 19.10 10.24 12.66
CA SER A 19 18.45 11.44 12.12
C SER A 19 16.95 11.24 12.03
N GLY A 20 16.14 12.21 12.47
CA GLY A 20 14.70 12.08 12.50
C GLY A 20 14.02 13.39 12.87
N VAL A 21 12.72 13.31 13.12
CA VAL A 21 11.87 14.41 13.54
C VAL A 21 11.62 14.30 15.04
N LEU A 22 11.81 15.39 15.77
CA LEU A 22 11.49 15.43 17.19
C LEU A 22 9.98 15.62 17.37
N GLY A 23 9.41 14.82 18.25
CA GLY A 23 8.04 15.02 18.72
C GLY A 23 7.94 16.19 19.71
N TYR A 24 6.71 16.49 20.08
CA TYR A 24 6.44 17.51 21.10
C TYR A 24 6.86 17.03 22.49
N THR A 25 7.51 17.90 23.25
CA THR A 25 7.75 17.70 24.68
C THR A 25 6.91 18.68 25.49
N GLY A 26 6.23 18.19 26.52
CA GLY A 26 5.51 19.03 27.50
C GLY A 26 6.37 19.49 28.63
N LEU A 27 7.67 19.16 28.65
CA LEU A 27 8.59 19.52 29.73
C LEU A 27 9.08 20.95 29.55
N THR A 28 9.20 21.67 30.67
CA THR A 28 9.81 22.98 30.71
C THR A 28 11.26 22.88 31.15
N GLU A 29 12.04 23.95 30.92
CA GLU A 29 13.40 24.05 31.43
C GLU A 29 13.45 23.90 32.95
N ASP A 30 14.56 23.39 33.47
CA ASP A 30 14.87 23.20 34.88
C ASP A 30 13.93 22.25 35.66
N ILE A 31 13.14 21.43 35.00
CA ILE A 31 12.31 20.41 35.63
C ILE A 31 13.17 19.22 36.10
N LEU A 32 12.82 18.68 37.29
CA LEU A 32 13.40 17.43 37.76
C LEU A 32 12.77 16.24 37.03
N VAL A 33 13.60 15.46 36.34
CA VAL A 33 13.18 14.24 35.67
C VAL A 33 13.76 13.01 36.38
N SER A 34 12.96 11.97 36.54
CA SER A 34 13.39 10.68 37.08
C SER A 34 13.72 9.70 35.94
N ASN A 35 14.40 8.59 36.26
CA ASN A 35 14.89 7.63 35.30
C ASN A 35 13.83 6.97 34.37
N ASN A 36 12.53 7.10 34.69
CA ASN A 36 11.45 6.48 33.95
C ASN A 36 10.50 7.49 33.30
N ILE A 37 10.88 8.76 33.23
CA ILE A 37 10.06 9.78 32.58
C ILE A 37 10.37 9.79 31.07
N PHE A 38 9.31 9.70 30.28
CA PHE A 38 9.33 9.96 28.86
C PHE A 38 9.55 11.46 28.62
N ILE A 39 10.60 11.82 27.91
CA ILE A 39 11.01 13.22 27.72
C ILE A 39 10.60 13.71 26.33
N ILE A 40 10.96 13.01 25.28
CA ILE A 40 10.70 13.39 23.88
C ILE A 40 10.78 12.16 23.00
N THR A 41 10.06 12.16 21.87
CA THR A 41 10.24 11.17 20.78
C THR A 41 11.21 11.69 19.74
N LEU A 42 11.92 10.77 19.14
CA LEU A 42 12.65 10.98 17.91
C LEU A 42 12.18 9.92 16.93
N ASP A 43 11.51 10.34 15.86
CA ASP A 43 10.88 9.45 14.88
C ASP A 43 11.64 9.51 13.56
N ASP A 44 12.02 8.34 13.03
CA ASP A 44 12.51 8.21 11.67
C ASP A 44 11.32 7.92 10.74
N ASN A 45 10.87 8.95 10.05
CA ASN A 45 9.74 8.88 9.14
C ASN A 45 10.17 8.77 7.66
N SER A 46 11.43 8.42 7.40
CA SER A 46 11.94 8.27 6.01
C SER A 46 11.25 7.12 5.25
N GLU A 47 10.81 6.11 5.98
CA GLU A 47 10.01 4.98 5.50
C GLU A 47 8.80 4.78 6.41
N ILE A 48 7.65 4.51 5.83
CA ILE A 48 6.43 4.17 6.56
C ILE A 48 6.08 2.70 6.34
N TYR A 49 5.80 2.02 7.44
CA TYR A 49 5.37 0.63 7.43
C TYR A 49 3.89 0.54 7.81
N SER A 50 3.15 -0.32 7.12
CA SER A 50 1.77 -0.62 7.46
C SER A 50 1.53 -2.12 7.41
N ASP A 51 0.92 -2.64 8.45
CA ASP A 51 0.50 -4.04 8.51
C ASP A 51 -0.90 -4.17 7.94
N ILE A 52 -1.04 -5.06 6.96
CA ILE A 52 -2.29 -5.30 6.25
C ILE A 52 -2.69 -6.77 6.38
N LYS A 53 -3.99 -7.03 6.39
CA LYS A 53 -4.55 -8.38 6.42
C LYS A 53 -5.07 -8.72 5.02
N ILE A 54 -4.52 -9.76 4.43
CA ILE A 54 -4.85 -10.22 3.08
C ILE A 54 -5.70 -11.48 3.19
N PRO A 55 -6.87 -11.58 2.57
CA PRO A 55 -7.70 -12.78 2.57
C PRO A 55 -6.92 -14.00 2.08
N GLU A 56 -7.17 -15.17 2.68
CA GLU A 56 -6.50 -16.45 2.36
C GLU A 56 -6.55 -16.78 0.86
N SER A 57 -7.63 -16.43 0.17
CA SER A 57 -7.81 -16.64 -1.28
C SER A 57 -6.71 -16.01 -2.14
N TYR A 58 -6.01 -15.00 -1.64
CA TYR A 58 -4.92 -14.32 -2.36
C TYR A 58 -3.54 -14.74 -1.88
N SER A 59 -3.43 -15.62 -0.88
CA SER A 59 -2.16 -16.00 -0.24
C SER A 59 -1.10 -16.50 -1.22
N ALA A 60 -1.50 -17.30 -2.21
CA ALA A 60 -0.59 -17.81 -3.24
C ALA A 60 -0.03 -16.72 -4.18
N SER A 61 -0.74 -15.60 -4.31
CA SER A 61 -0.39 -14.51 -5.22
C SER A 61 0.47 -13.43 -4.56
N ILE A 62 0.47 -13.35 -3.23
CA ILE A 62 1.17 -12.30 -2.49
C ILE A 62 2.58 -12.77 -2.15
N LYS A 63 3.57 -11.96 -2.54
CA LYS A 63 4.99 -12.24 -2.30
C LYS A 63 5.71 -10.96 -1.92
N LYS A 64 6.82 -11.09 -1.17
CA LYS A 64 7.74 -9.98 -0.91
C LYS A 64 8.22 -9.36 -2.22
N GLY A 65 8.33 -8.03 -2.26
CA GLY A 65 8.75 -7.26 -3.43
C GLY A 65 7.64 -6.92 -4.42
N LEU A 66 6.39 -7.35 -4.18
CA LEU A 66 5.28 -6.91 -5.04
C LEU A 66 5.06 -5.41 -4.92
N PRO A 67 4.86 -4.70 -6.05
CA PRO A 67 4.60 -3.28 -6.04
C PRO A 67 3.26 -2.97 -5.39
N VAL A 68 3.27 -1.90 -4.59
CA VAL A 68 2.10 -1.41 -3.86
C VAL A 68 1.88 0.06 -4.19
N GLU A 69 0.65 0.43 -4.45
CA GLU A 69 0.22 1.82 -4.53
C GLU A 69 -0.58 2.17 -3.27
N VAL A 70 -0.24 3.30 -2.67
CA VAL A 70 -0.87 3.78 -1.45
C VAL A 70 -1.47 5.16 -1.70
N LYS A 71 -2.72 5.34 -1.30
CA LYS A 71 -3.41 6.63 -1.32
C LYS A 71 -3.83 7.01 0.09
N LEU A 72 -3.82 8.30 0.36
CA LEU A 72 -4.35 8.87 1.58
C LEU A 72 -5.55 9.77 1.25
N SER A 73 -6.54 9.76 2.11
CA SER A 73 -7.71 10.64 1.96
C SER A 73 -7.36 12.14 2.00
N SER A 74 -6.25 12.50 2.66
CA SER A 74 -5.73 13.87 2.73
C SER A 74 -5.10 14.37 1.42
N TYR A 75 -4.73 13.45 0.51
CA TYR A 75 -4.11 13.77 -0.79
C TYR A 75 -4.93 13.15 -1.91
N LYS A 76 -5.90 13.90 -2.47
CA LYS A 76 -6.93 13.38 -3.40
C LYS A 76 -6.34 12.69 -4.65
N ASP A 77 -5.25 13.23 -5.21
CA ASP A 77 -4.70 12.79 -6.49
C ASP A 77 -3.28 12.24 -6.40
N LYS A 78 -2.74 12.12 -5.17
CA LYS A 78 -1.37 11.65 -4.97
C LYS A 78 -1.34 10.16 -4.66
N VAL A 79 -0.49 9.45 -5.39
CA VAL A 79 -0.22 8.03 -5.17
C VAL A 79 1.22 7.89 -4.70
N PHE A 80 1.39 7.19 -3.59
CA PHE A 80 2.70 6.84 -3.06
C PHE A 80 3.03 5.42 -3.46
N SER A 81 4.27 5.20 -3.90
CA SER A 81 4.74 3.87 -4.30
C SER A 81 5.43 3.19 -3.13
N GLY A 82 5.18 1.91 -3.01
CA GLY A 82 5.79 1.04 -2.01
C GLY A 82 5.93 -0.39 -2.52
N GLU A 83 6.29 -1.25 -1.61
CA GLU A 83 6.42 -2.69 -1.89
C GLU A 83 5.95 -3.53 -0.70
N VAL A 84 5.64 -4.78 -0.95
CA VAL A 84 5.41 -5.77 0.11
C VAL A 84 6.76 -6.14 0.70
N ASP A 85 7.00 -5.73 1.94
CA ASP A 85 8.28 -6.00 2.64
C ASP A 85 8.30 -7.37 3.33
N PHE A 86 7.18 -7.76 3.91
CA PHE A 86 7.06 -9.02 4.64
C PHE A 86 5.71 -9.69 4.38
N VAL A 87 5.74 -11.02 4.30
CA VAL A 87 4.57 -11.88 4.21
C VAL A 87 4.69 -12.95 5.27
N SER A 88 3.68 -13.08 6.13
CA SER A 88 3.65 -14.13 7.17
C SER A 88 3.68 -15.52 6.54
N SER A 89 4.32 -16.46 7.20
CA SER A 89 4.30 -17.89 6.83
C SER A 89 3.05 -18.64 7.33
N ARG A 90 2.18 -17.94 8.07
CA ARG A 90 0.99 -18.56 8.69
C ARG A 90 -0.25 -17.74 8.42
N ILE A 91 -1.34 -18.44 8.15
CA ILE A 91 -2.68 -17.84 8.06
C ILE A 91 -3.28 -17.82 9.47
N ASN A 92 -3.88 -16.71 9.83
CA ASN A 92 -4.68 -16.61 11.04
C ASN A 92 -6.00 -17.37 10.79
N ALA A 93 -6.25 -18.43 11.56
CA ALA A 93 -7.41 -19.30 11.37
C ALA A 93 -8.75 -18.61 11.70
N ASP A 94 -8.74 -17.69 12.66
CA ASP A 94 -9.96 -16.98 13.10
C ASP A 94 -10.44 -15.98 12.07
N THR A 95 -9.48 -15.23 11.48
CA THR A 95 -9.79 -14.16 10.51
C THR A 95 -9.63 -14.61 9.06
N ARG A 96 -9.18 -15.83 8.81
CA ARG A 96 -8.89 -16.38 7.46
C ARG A 96 -8.05 -15.40 6.63
N SER A 97 -7.03 -14.83 7.25
CA SER A 97 -6.18 -13.83 6.62
C SER A 97 -4.69 -14.06 6.86
N LEU A 98 -3.90 -13.58 5.92
CA LEU A 98 -2.45 -13.57 5.94
C LEU A 98 -1.98 -12.18 6.34
N LEU A 99 -1.16 -12.07 7.39
CA LEU A 99 -0.54 -10.80 7.75
C LEU A 99 0.59 -10.49 6.77
N SER A 100 0.58 -9.29 6.22
CA SER A 100 1.65 -8.78 5.38
C SER A 100 1.99 -7.36 5.79
N ARG A 101 3.26 -7.00 5.66
CA ARG A 101 3.75 -5.64 5.89
C ARG A 101 4.13 -5.02 4.58
N ILE A 102 3.64 -3.82 4.35
CA ILE A 102 4.08 -2.97 3.24
C ILE A 102 5.05 -1.92 3.75
N LYS A 103 5.97 -1.54 2.88
CA LYS A 103 6.93 -0.46 3.09
C LYS A 103 6.71 0.59 2.01
N VAL A 104 6.59 1.85 2.43
CA VAL A 104 6.38 3.00 1.54
C VAL A 104 7.49 3.99 1.77
N ASN A 105 8.12 4.45 0.70
CA ASN A 105 9.13 5.51 0.76
C ASN A 105 8.46 6.84 1.13
N ASN A 106 8.98 7.51 2.13
CA ASN A 106 8.50 8.78 2.65
C ASN A 106 9.61 9.82 2.76
N SER A 107 10.55 9.82 1.81
CA SER A 107 11.70 10.74 1.81
C SER A 107 11.29 12.22 1.91
N ASN A 108 10.11 12.56 1.41
CA ASN A 108 9.55 13.92 1.49
C ASN A 108 8.80 14.19 2.81
N GLN A 109 8.70 13.21 3.72
CA GLN A 109 8.01 13.31 5.01
C GLN A 109 6.53 13.76 4.91
N GLU A 110 5.85 13.37 3.84
CA GLU A 110 4.45 13.72 3.60
C GLU A 110 3.47 12.74 4.27
N LEU A 111 3.90 11.50 4.46
CA LEU A 111 3.12 10.49 5.17
C LEU A 111 3.36 10.62 6.67
N ILE A 112 2.28 10.71 7.43
CA ILE A 112 2.31 10.80 8.89
C ILE A 112 1.89 9.46 9.47
N SER A 113 2.66 8.94 10.42
CA SER A 113 2.30 7.71 11.13
C SER A 113 0.92 7.82 11.78
N GLY A 114 0.12 6.76 11.67
CA GLY A 114 -1.27 6.75 12.15
C GLY A 114 -2.31 7.21 11.11
N SER A 115 -1.87 7.64 9.92
CA SER A 115 -2.79 7.98 8.85
C SER A 115 -3.53 6.75 8.29
N LEU A 116 -4.79 6.95 7.88
CA LEU A 116 -5.55 5.92 7.16
C LEU A 116 -5.06 5.83 5.72
N LEU A 117 -4.66 4.63 5.33
CA LEU A 117 -4.15 4.32 4.00
C LEU A 117 -5.13 3.45 3.22
N GLU A 118 -5.36 3.79 1.96
CA GLU A 118 -5.93 2.91 0.96
C GLU A 118 -4.78 2.23 0.21
N VAL A 119 -4.72 0.89 0.26
CA VAL A 119 -3.62 0.12 -0.27
C VAL A 119 -4.08 -0.73 -1.44
N SER A 120 -3.42 -0.59 -2.58
CA SER A 120 -3.64 -1.40 -3.79
C SER A 120 -2.39 -2.21 -4.11
N ILE A 121 -2.48 -3.53 -4.06
CA ILE A 121 -1.39 -4.44 -4.41
C ILE A 121 -1.63 -4.96 -5.83
N LYS A 122 -0.66 -4.76 -6.72
CA LYS A 122 -0.72 -5.27 -8.09
C LYS A 122 0.04 -6.59 -8.17
N PHE A 123 -0.67 -7.65 -8.53
CA PHE A 123 -0.09 -8.97 -8.73
C PHE A 123 -0.58 -9.59 -10.05
N ASN A 124 0.11 -10.61 -10.53
CA ASN A 124 -0.18 -11.27 -11.81
C ASN A 124 -0.26 -10.28 -12.99
N LEU A 125 0.67 -9.32 -13.03
CA LEU A 125 0.77 -8.36 -14.13
C LEU A 125 1.02 -9.11 -15.42
N ARG A 126 0.12 -8.95 -16.39
CA ARG A 126 0.23 -9.52 -17.73
C ARG A 126 -0.40 -8.58 -18.74
N ASN A 127 0.06 -8.66 -19.97
CA ASN A 127 -0.62 -8.03 -21.08
C ASN A 127 -1.83 -8.88 -21.47
N SER A 128 -3.01 -8.31 -21.48
CA SER A 128 -4.24 -8.96 -21.89
C SER A 128 -5.03 -8.08 -22.85
N LEU A 129 -5.73 -8.69 -23.77
CA LEU A 129 -6.70 -7.98 -24.60
C LEU A 129 -7.91 -7.65 -23.71
N SER A 130 -8.36 -6.41 -23.72
CA SER A 130 -9.55 -6.00 -22.98
C SER A 130 -10.46 -5.12 -23.84
N VAL A 131 -11.74 -5.20 -23.56
CA VAL A 131 -12.77 -4.37 -24.19
C VAL A 131 -13.60 -3.68 -23.12
N PRO A 132 -14.25 -2.53 -23.40
CA PRO A 132 -15.22 -1.92 -22.49
C PRO A 132 -16.30 -2.95 -22.09
N ASP A 133 -16.70 -2.96 -20.82
CA ASP A 133 -17.70 -3.92 -20.32
C ASP A 133 -19.06 -3.79 -21.04
N THR A 134 -19.37 -2.59 -21.51
CA THR A 134 -20.56 -2.29 -22.33
C THR A 134 -20.53 -2.93 -23.72
N SER A 135 -19.37 -3.39 -24.17
CA SER A 135 -19.19 -4.03 -25.49
C SER A 135 -19.42 -5.54 -25.43
N VAL A 136 -19.58 -6.11 -24.24
CA VAL A 136 -19.82 -7.54 -24.06
C VAL A 136 -21.28 -7.81 -23.85
N MET A 137 -21.86 -8.64 -24.71
CA MET A 137 -23.24 -9.13 -24.62
C MET A 137 -23.26 -10.53 -24.04
N ILE A 138 -24.17 -10.78 -23.12
CA ILE A 138 -24.35 -12.10 -22.48
C ILE A 138 -25.67 -12.69 -22.98
N GLU A 139 -25.60 -13.88 -23.56
CA GLU A 139 -26.76 -14.63 -24.00
C GLU A 139 -26.70 -16.05 -23.41
N GLY A 140 -27.55 -16.32 -22.43
CA GLY A 140 -27.50 -17.55 -21.65
C GLY A 140 -26.20 -17.65 -20.85
N ASP A 141 -25.41 -18.66 -21.12
CA ASP A 141 -24.12 -18.96 -20.51
C ASP A 141 -22.91 -18.47 -21.35
N LYS A 142 -23.16 -17.80 -22.47
CA LYS A 142 -22.13 -17.38 -23.43
C LYS A 142 -21.99 -15.85 -23.48
N SER A 143 -20.77 -15.41 -23.74
CA SER A 143 -20.44 -14.00 -23.95
C SER A 143 -20.04 -13.75 -25.39
N TYR A 144 -20.45 -12.61 -25.93
CA TYR A 144 -20.22 -12.22 -27.33
C TYR A 144 -19.75 -10.78 -27.42
N VAL A 145 -18.95 -10.51 -28.44
CA VAL A 145 -18.59 -9.16 -28.88
C VAL A 145 -18.86 -9.01 -30.36
N TYR A 146 -19.10 -7.79 -30.85
CA TYR A 146 -19.12 -7.50 -32.28
C TYR A 146 -17.73 -7.03 -32.73
N LYS A 147 -17.12 -7.82 -33.65
CA LYS A 147 -15.86 -7.46 -34.28
C LYS A 147 -16.15 -6.90 -35.67
N ILE A 148 -15.68 -5.69 -35.94
CA ILE A 148 -15.80 -5.05 -37.26
C ILE A 148 -14.63 -5.50 -38.13
N ASN A 149 -14.93 -6.04 -39.30
CA ASN A 149 -13.92 -6.43 -40.28
C ASN A 149 -13.51 -5.25 -41.20
N GLY A 150 -12.50 -5.46 -42.04
CA GLY A 150 -12.01 -4.44 -42.98
C GLY A 150 -13.03 -3.95 -44.02
N SER A 151 -14.17 -4.65 -44.18
CA SER A 151 -15.29 -4.28 -45.05
C SER A 151 -16.43 -3.58 -44.31
N ASN A 152 -16.21 -3.12 -43.10
CA ASN A 152 -17.21 -2.47 -42.24
C ASN A 152 -18.40 -3.35 -41.84
N ILE A 153 -18.24 -4.68 -41.88
CA ILE A 153 -19.28 -5.63 -41.46
C ILE A 153 -19.02 -6.04 -40.02
N ALA A 154 -20.04 -5.95 -39.18
CA ALA A 154 -20.01 -6.38 -37.79
C ALA A 154 -20.31 -7.87 -37.68
N ASN A 155 -19.34 -8.65 -37.18
CA ASN A 155 -19.47 -10.09 -36.96
C ASN A 155 -19.63 -10.37 -35.46
N LYS A 156 -20.69 -11.03 -35.07
CA LYS A 156 -20.90 -11.54 -33.74
C LYS A 156 -19.89 -12.65 -33.45
N THR A 157 -19.03 -12.46 -32.48
CA THR A 157 -17.95 -13.40 -32.12
C THR A 157 -18.14 -13.83 -30.67
N GLU A 158 -18.20 -15.15 -30.44
CA GLU A 158 -18.19 -15.72 -29.10
C GLU A 158 -16.84 -15.53 -28.48
N VAL A 159 -16.80 -15.09 -27.21
CA VAL A 159 -15.58 -14.84 -26.46
C VAL A 159 -15.64 -15.41 -25.07
N LYS A 160 -14.51 -15.81 -24.54
CA LYS A 160 -14.36 -16.16 -23.14
C LYS A 160 -13.83 -14.96 -22.37
N THR A 161 -14.60 -14.48 -21.40
CA THR A 161 -14.23 -13.34 -20.59
C THR A 161 -13.37 -13.74 -19.40
N GLY A 162 -12.47 -12.85 -18.98
CA GLY A 162 -11.62 -12.98 -17.80
C GLY A 162 -11.95 -11.97 -16.73
N LEU A 163 -10.91 -11.35 -16.18
CA LEU A 163 -11.04 -10.37 -15.10
C LEU A 163 -11.73 -9.08 -15.59
N ARG A 164 -12.60 -8.55 -14.74
CA ARG A 164 -13.19 -7.21 -14.93
C ARG A 164 -12.46 -6.22 -14.04
N SER A 165 -11.94 -5.15 -14.65
CA SER A 165 -11.26 -4.07 -13.96
C SER A 165 -11.44 -2.74 -14.68
N ASN A 166 -11.68 -1.65 -13.94
CA ASN A 166 -11.77 -0.29 -14.47
C ASN A 166 -12.73 -0.14 -15.68
N ARG A 167 -13.93 -0.73 -15.60
CA ARG A 167 -14.94 -0.75 -16.67
C ARG A 167 -14.51 -1.49 -17.94
N ASN A 168 -13.44 -2.28 -17.87
CA ASN A 168 -13.01 -3.16 -18.95
C ASN A 168 -13.12 -4.62 -18.52
N ILE A 169 -13.38 -5.49 -19.50
CA ILE A 169 -13.37 -6.95 -19.33
C ILE A 169 -12.25 -7.51 -20.17
N GLU A 170 -11.45 -8.38 -19.57
CA GLU A 170 -10.42 -9.16 -20.25
C GLU A 170 -11.08 -10.17 -21.20
N ILE A 171 -10.51 -10.32 -22.39
CA ILE A 171 -10.86 -11.37 -23.36
C ILE A 171 -9.74 -12.39 -23.34
N ILE A 172 -10.07 -13.63 -22.98
CA ILE A 172 -9.12 -14.75 -22.89
C ILE A 172 -9.00 -15.47 -24.22
N SER A 173 -10.12 -15.62 -24.94
CA SER A 173 -10.18 -16.27 -26.26
C SER A 173 -11.41 -15.80 -27.03
#